data_40807d9e45d03c1dfdf230804ab697d7
#
_entry.id   40807d9e45d03c1dfdf230804ab697d7
#
_cell.length_a   1.000
_cell.length_b   1.000
_cell.length_c   1.000
_cell.angle_alpha   90.00
_cell.angle_beta   90.00
_cell.angle_gamma   90.00
#
_symmetry.space_group_name_H-M   'P 1'
#
loop_
_entity.id
_entity.type
_entity.pdbx_description
1 polymer ?
#
loop_
_entity_poly.entity_id
_entity_poly.type
_entity_poly.pdbx_seq_one_letter_code
_entity_poly.pdbx_strand_id
1 'polypeptide(L)'
;MPRVIWEFLNARFTEKSNNMRLNRLKFLLSWIAILGIQGCAVKYSFTGTNINYELVKTFSVENFFNDSGGGPANMEQRFTEALKEYYQRNTQLELVRNNGDLQFSGSIVSYTLSPQAVVSSGDPNLPDRAGQMRLTITVSVEYINMTNEEENKKQTFAFFKDYDPRTVTLLDVESQLVEEIFETIIQDIFTATVANW
;
A
#
# COMPACT_ATOMS: atom_id res chain seq x y z
N MET A 1 27.36 84.86 13.45
CA MET A 1 27.02 83.50 13.94
C MET A 1 25.67 82.95 13.44
N PRO A 2 25.38 82.83 12.13
CA PRO A 2 24.15 82.09 11.75
C PRO A 2 24.41 80.91 10.74
N ARG A 3 25.66 80.62 10.33
CA ARG A 3 25.89 79.54 9.35
C ARG A 3 25.89 78.12 9.94
N VAL A 4 26.30 77.96 11.15
CA VAL A 4 26.42 76.64 11.82
C VAL A 4 25.09 76.00 12.13
N ILE A 5 24.06 76.79 12.45
CA ILE A 5 22.72 76.26 12.79
C ILE A 5 22.01 75.69 11.56
N TRP A 6 22.25 76.27 10.38
CA TRP A 6 21.63 75.84 9.12
C TRP A 6 22.19 74.48 8.63
N GLU A 7 23.45 74.20 8.87
CA GLU A 7 24.06 72.90 8.51
C GLU A 7 23.56 71.77 9.42
N PHE A 8 23.36 72.04 10.72
CA PHE A 8 22.82 71.06 11.65
C PHE A 8 21.35 70.70 11.38
N LEU A 9 20.53 71.65 10.96
CA LEU A 9 19.14 71.40 10.58
C LEU A 9 19.01 70.62 9.28
N ASN A 10 19.83 70.93 8.28
CA ASN A 10 19.81 70.25 7.01
C ASN A 10 20.31 68.76 7.12
N ALA A 11 21.32 68.51 7.94
CA ALA A 11 21.82 67.16 8.21
C ALA A 11 20.74 66.29 8.90
N ARG A 12 19.99 66.82 9.85
CA ARG A 12 18.89 66.06 10.47
C ARG A 12 17.70 65.78 9.55
N PHE A 13 17.40 66.68 8.61
CA PHE A 13 16.29 66.49 7.67
C PHE A 13 16.64 65.43 6.61
N THR A 14 17.91 65.40 6.13
CA THR A 14 18.36 64.42 5.15
C THR A 14 18.49 63.02 5.79
N GLU A 15 18.93 62.90 7.03
CA GLU A 15 19.06 61.64 7.74
C GLU A 15 17.67 61.02 8.04
N LYS A 16 16.71 61.83 8.41
CA LYS A 16 15.33 61.37 8.66
C LYS A 16 14.60 60.92 7.39
N SER A 17 14.89 61.56 6.23
CA SER A 17 14.34 61.18 4.92
C SER A 17 14.91 59.88 4.40
N ASN A 18 16.21 59.65 4.58
CA ASN A 18 16.84 58.39 4.19
C ASN A 18 16.41 57.19 5.02
N ASN A 19 16.24 57.37 6.33
CA ASN A 19 15.73 56.31 7.21
C ASN A 19 14.26 55.93 6.90
N MET A 20 13.44 56.87 6.48
CA MET A 20 12.07 56.64 6.08
C MET A 20 11.98 55.86 4.75
N ARG A 21 12.86 56.16 3.78
CA ARG A 21 12.98 55.40 2.50
C ARG A 21 13.54 54.00 2.73
N LEU A 22 14.54 53.84 3.59
CA LEU A 22 15.13 52.55 3.95
C LEU A 22 14.14 51.65 4.67
N ASN A 23 13.31 52.18 5.56
CA ASN A 23 12.28 51.41 6.24
C ASN A 23 11.14 50.99 5.29
N ARG A 24 10.74 51.85 4.35
CA ARG A 24 9.76 51.48 3.32
C ARG A 24 10.30 50.37 2.39
N LEU A 25 11.58 50.45 2.05
CA LEU A 25 12.24 49.42 1.23
C LEU A 25 12.35 48.09 1.97
N LYS A 26 12.67 48.11 3.27
CA LYS A 26 12.68 46.89 4.11
C LYS A 26 11.27 46.29 4.28
N PHE A 27 10.25 47.12 4.41
CA PHE A 27 8.85 46.65 4.44
C PHE A 27 8.42 46.04 3.12
N LEU A 28 8.77 46.61 1.98
CA LEU A 28 8.49 46.05 0.65
C LEU A 28 9.23 44.72 0.40
N LEU A 29 10.49 44.64 0.80
CA LEU A 29 11.27 43.40 0.71
C LEU A 29 10.72 42.30 1.62
N SER A 30 10.25 42.66 2.82
CA SER A 30 9.60 41.71 3.74
C SER A 30 8.27 41.20 3.18
N TRP A 31 7.47 42.03 2.53
CA TRP A 31 6.22 41.63 1.87
C TRP A 31 6.46 40.73 0.66
N ILE A 32 7.49 41.00 -0.14
CA ILE A 32 7.87 40.15 -1.27
C ILE A 32 8.37 38.78 -0.78
N ALA A 33 9.10 38.73 0.35
CA ALA A 33 9.54 37.47 0.96
C ALA A 33 8.36 36.62 1.50
N ILE A 34 7.33 37.27 2.03
CA ILE A 34 6.12 36.59 2.53
C ILE A 34 5.25 36.06 1.37
N LEU A 35 5.16 36.77 0.25
CA LEU A 35 4.44 36.31 -0.95
C LEU A 35 5.16 35.16 -1.67
N GLY A 36 6.47 35.01 -1.53
CA GLY A 36 7.26 33.92 -2.15
C GLY A 36 7.05 32.54 -1.49
N ILE A 37 6.44 32.44 -0.32
CA ILE A 37 6.24 31.19 0.43
C ILE A 37 4.94 30.47 0.06
N GLN A 38 4.09 31.06 -0.77
CA GLN A 38 2.80 30.48 -1.16
C GLN A 38 2.84 29.46 -2.31
N GLY A 39 4.02 29.07 -2.78
CA GLY A 39 4.13 28.26 -3.98
C GLY A 39 4.77 26.90 -3.76
N CYS A 40 4.13 25.96 -3.12
CA CYS A 40 4.21 24.53 -3.37
C CYS A 40 3.30 23.80 -2.39
N ALA A 41 2.00 23.79 -2.66
CA ALA A 41 1.14 22.76 -2.14
C ALA A 41 1.48 21.47 -2.93
N VAL A 42 2.55 20.79 -2.55
CA VAL A 42 2.78 19.41 -2.97
C VAL A 42 1.65 18.62 -2.34
N LYS A 43 0.66 18.24 -3.15
CA LYS A 43 -0.32 17.24 -2.74
C LYS A 43 0.43 15.92 -2.60
N TYR A 44 0.96 15.65 -1.42
CA TYR A 44 1.34 14.30 -1.03
C TYR A 44 0.05 13.52 -0.87
N SER A 45 -0.30 12.77 -1.90
CA SER A 45 -1.28 11.70 -1.78
C SER A 45 -0.60 10.56 -1.02
N PHE A 46 -0.93 10.41 0.25
CA PHE A 46 -0.47 9.31 1.10
C PHE A 46 -1.15 7.97 0.77
N THR A 47 -1.82 7.87 -0.36
CA THR A 47 -2.53 6.65 -0.76
C THR A 47 -1.62 5.56 -1.31
N GLY A 48 -0.29 5.71 -1.34
CA GLY A 48 0.65 4.63 -1.72
C GLY A 48 0.32 3.87 -3.02
N THR A 49 -0.61 4.40 -3.82
CA THR A 49 -1.11 3.77 -5.05
C THR A 49 -0.73 4.62 -6.25
N ASN A 50 -0.27 3.96 -7.31
CA ASN A 50 0.05 4.58 -8.61
C ASN A 50 -1.21 4.77 -9.50
N ILE A 51 -2.41 4.58 -8.94
CA ILE A 51 -3.66 4.67 -9.69
C ILE A 51 -3.91 6.12 -10.12
N ASN A 52 -4.07 6.32 -11.42
CA ASN A 52 -4.60 7.58 -11.93
C ASN A 52 -6.14 7.62 -11.78
N TYR A 53 -6.62 8.14 -10.65
CA TYR A 53 -8.06 8.21 -10.33
C TYR A 53 -8.88 9.12 -11.26
N GLU A 54 -8.25 9.85 -12.19
CA GLU A 54 -8.99 10.56 -13.24
C GLU A 54 -9.48 9.60 -14.33
N LEU A 55 -8.69 8.55 -14.61
CA LEU A 55 -8.96 7.56 -15.64
C LEU A 55 -9.56 6.27 -15.08
N VAL A 56 -9.11 5.82 -13.92
CA VAL A 56 -9.48 4.55 -13.28
C VAL A 56 -10.39 4.86 -12.09
N LYS A 57 -11.65 4.48 -12.15
CA LYS A 57 -12.66 4.76 -11.11
C LYS A 57 -13.29 3.52 -10.52
N THR A 58 -13.27 2.43 -11.28
CA THR A 58 -13.99 1.21 -10.92
C THR A 58 -13.06 0.01 -10.94
N PHE A 59 -13.43 -1.01 -10.16
CA PHE A 59 -12.80 -2.33 -10.26
C PHE A 59 -13.83 -3.43 -10.17
N SER A 60 -13.52 -4.57 -10.76
CA SER A 60 -14.33 -5.79 -10.66
C SER A 60 -13.44 -6.98 -10.30
N VAL A 61 -14.00 -7.89 -9.51
CA VAL A 61 -13.36 -9.14 -9.12
C VAL A 61 -14.29 -10.28 -9.49
N GLU A 62 -13.87 -11.11 -10.43
CA GLU A 62 -14.57 -12.35 -10.75
C GLU A 62 -14.44 -13.35 -9.59
N ASN A 63 -15.38 -14.28 -9.51
CA ASN A 63 -15.28 -15.34 -8.53
C ASN A 63 -14.07 -16.22 -8.83
N PHE A 64 -13.16 -16.31 -7.87
CA PHE A 64 -12.03 -17.21 -7.96
C PHE A 64 -12.51 -18.68 -7.89
N PHE A 65 -11.73 -19.57 -8.48
CA PHE A 65 -11.98 -21.00 -8.44
C PHE A 65 -10.99 -21.70 -7.51
N ASN A 66 -11.36 -22.82 -6.96
CA ASN A 66 -10.45 -23.68 -6.22
C ASN A 66 -10.02 -24.88 -7.09
N ASP A 67 -8.88 -24.75 -7.75
CA ASP A 67 -8.27 -25.80 -8.59
C ASP A 67 -7.24 -26.63 -7.81
N SER A 68 -7.01 -26.32 -6.52
CA SER A 68 -6.01 -27.01 -5.70
C SER A 68 -6.42 -28.42 -5.28
N GLY A 69 -7.71 -28.74 -5.31
CA GLY A 69 -8.29 -29.98 -4.82
C GLY A 69 -8.25 -30.17 -3.29
N GLY A 70 -7.85 -29.15 -2.53
CA GLY A 70 -7.74 -29.17 -1.07
C GLY A 70 -8.27 -27.89 -0.42
N GLY A 71 -8.19 -27.83 0.92
CA GLY A 71 -8.57 -26.69 1.74
C GLY A 71 -10.00 -26.74 2.27
N PRO A 72 -10.36 -25.79 3.14
CA PRO A 72 -11.68 -25.71 3.74
C PRO A 72 -12.76 -25.37 2.72
N ALA A 73 -14.01 -25.72 3.03
CA ALA A 73 -15.16 -25.37 2.18
C ALA A 73 -15.27 -23.86 1.97
N ASN A 74 -15.63 -23.47 0.74
CA ASN A 74 -15.78 -22.07 0.32
C ASN A 74 -14.51 -21.22 0.43
N MET A 75 -13.34 -21.83 0.36
CA MET A 75 -12.04 -21.13 0.43
C MET A 75 -11.91 -20.09 -0.68
N GLU A 76 -12.32 -20.42 -1.90
CA GLU A 76 -12.33 -19.53 -3.07
C GLU A 76 -13.25 -18.32 -2.91
N GLN A 77 -14.41 -18.55 -2.30
CA GLN A 77 -15.35 -17.45 -2.02
C GLN A 77 -14.78 -16.51 -0.96
N ARG A 78 -14.20 -17.05 0.11
CA ARG A 78 -13.55 -16.24 1.17
C ARG A 78 -12.42 -15.40 0.60
N PHE A 79 -11.58 -15.99 -0.27
CA PHE A 79 -10.51 -15.23 -0.94
C PHE A 79 -11.07 -14.10 -1.80
N THR A 80 -12.10 -14.39 -2.62
CA THR A 80 -12.75 -13.40 -3.49
C THR A 80 -13.31 -12.22 -2.69
N GLU A 81 -14.02 -12.48 -1.60
CA GLU A 81 -14.58 -11.43 -0.76
C GLU A 81 -13.50 -10.63 -0.02
N ALA A 82 -12.47 -11.30 0.50
CA ALA A 82 -11.34 -10.63 1.16
C ALA A 82 -10.58 -9.71 0.19
N LEU A 83 -10.39 -10.13 -1.08
CA LEU A 83 -9.76 -9.31 -2.11
C LEU A 83 -10.60 -8.07 -2.43
N LYS A 84 -11.92 -8.22 -2.62
CA LYS A 84 -12.85 -7.09 -2.85
C LYS A 84 -12.79 -6.09 -1.70
N GLU A 85 -12.91 -6.58 -0.46
CA GLU A 85 -12.90 -5.76 0.74
C GLU A 85 -11.57 -5.02 0.91
N TYR A 86 -10.45 -5.67 0.64
CA TYR A 86 -9.12 -5.05 0.73
C TYR A 86 -8.99 -3.87 -0.24
N TYR A 87 -9.41 -4.02 -1.51
CA TYR A 87 -9.36 -2.93 -2.50
C TYR A 87 -10.33 -1.80 -2.16
N GLN A 88 -11.53 -2.09 -1.68
CA GLN A 88 -12.48 -1.06 -1.24
C GLN A 88 -11.95 -0.24 -0.06
N ARG A 89 -11.22 -0.86 0.87
CA ARG A 89 -10.66 -0.14 2.04
C ARG A 89 -9.41 0.66 1.71
N ASN A 90 -8.62 0.21 0.75
CA ASN A 90 -7.29 0.78 0.48
C ASN A 90 -7.21 1.62 -0.79
N THR A 91 -8.31 1.76 -1.54
CA THR A 91 -8.40 2.61 -2.74
C THR A 91 -9.67 3.46 -2.71
N GLN A 92 -9.75 4.41 -3.65
CA GLN A 92 -10.97 5.20 -3.89
C GLN A 92 -11.81 4.61 -5.03
N LEU A 93 -11.54 3.36 -5.44
CA LEU A 93 -12.23 2.70 -6.54
C LEU A 93 -13.59 2.17 -6.07
N GLU A 94 -14.57 2.29 -6.96
CA GLU A 94 -15.90 1.71 -6.76
C GLU A 94 -15.93 0.26 -7.25
N LEU A 95 -16.42 -0.66 -6.41
CA LEU A 95 -16.62 -2.05 -6.80
C LEU A 95 -17.84 -2.17 -7.73
N VAL A 96 -17.64 -2.69 -8.92
CA VAL A 96 -18.70 -3.02 -9.88
C VAL A 96 -18.75 -4.53 -10.12
N ARG A 97 -19.89 -5.04 -10.57
CA ARG A 97 -20.05 -6.49 -10.76
C ARG A 97 -19.17 -7.06 -11.86
N ASN A 98 -19.10 -6.38 -13.00
CA ASN A 98 -18.34 -6.79 -14.20
C ASN A 98 -17.78 -5.57 -14.89
N ASN A 99 -16.75 -5.78 -15.71
CA ASN A 99 -16.19 -4.75 -16.61
C ASN A 99 -15.76 -3.46 -15.87
N GLY A 100 -15.15 -3.61 -14.69
CA GLY A 100 -14.45 -2.51 -14.03
C GLY A 100 -13.25 -2.06 -14.88
N ASP A 101 -12.76 -0.83 -14.61
CA ASP A 101 -11.53 -0.33 -15.23
C ASP A 101 -10.33 -1.21 -14.87
N LEU A 102 -10.31 -1.73 -13.64
CA LEU A 102 -9.40 -2.79 -13.21
C LEU A 102 -10.19 -4.09 -13.03
N GLN A 103 -9.69 -5.18 -13.58
CA GLN A 103 -10.36 -6.48 -13.49
C GLN A 103 -9.41 -7.51 -12.90
N PHE A 104 -9.95 -8.31 -11.98
CA PHE A 104 -9.23 -9.40 -11.32
C PHE A 104 -9.96 -10.69 -11.53
N SER A 105 -9.23 -11.72 -11.97
CA SER A 105 -9.72 -13.09 -12.07
C SER A 105 -8.61 -14.07 -11.70
N GLY A 106 -8.95 -15.32 -11.43
CA GLY A 106 -7.94 -16.32 -11.11
C GLY A 106 -8.44 -17.55 -10.38
N SER A 107 -7.48 -18.31 -9.87
CA SER A 107 -7.78 -19.53 -9.10
C SER A 107 -6.73 -19.81 -8.03
N ILE A 108 -7.14 -20.53 -7.00
CA ILE A 108 -6.26 -21.13 -6.01
C ILE A 108 -5.72 -22.42 -6.62
N VAL A 109 -4.45 -22.42 -7.00
CA VAL A 109 -3.83 -23.52 -7.78
C VAL A 109 -3.14 -24.57 -6.92
N SER A 110 -2.85 -24.24 -5.64
CA SER A 110 -2.24 -25.21 -4.73
C SER A 110 -2.63 -24.98 -3.28
N TYR A 111 -2.86 -26.05 -2.58
CA TYR A 111 -3.04 -26.13 -1.13
C TYR A 111 -2.21 -27.31 -0.64
N THR A 112 -1.07 -27.05 -0.01
CA THR A 112 -0.10 -28.12 0.31
C THR A 112 0.31 -28.05 1.78
N LEU A 113 0.28 -29.21 2.41
CA LEU A 113 0.76 -29.41 3.77
C LEU A 113 2.08 -30.22 3.73
N SER A 114 3.15 -29.69 4.32
CA SER A 114 4.46 -30.36 4.33
C SER A 114 5.14 -30.24 5.70
N PRO A 115 5.84 -31.30 6.16
CA PRO A 115 6.69 -31.23 7.33
C PRO A 115 7.91 -30.32 7.07
N GLN A 116 8.25 -29.46 8.03
CA GLN A 116 9.37 -28.52 7.89
C GLN A 116 10.56 -28.91 8.76
N ALA A 117 10.37 -29.22 10.02
CA ALA A 117 11.43 -29.59 10.92
C ALA A 117 11.21 -30.99 11.47
N VAL A 118 12.25 -31.78 11.44
CA VAL A 118 12.25 -33.11 12.09
C VAL A 118 12.91 -32.95 13.45
N VAL A 119 12.17 -33.27 14.50
CA VAL A 119 12.70 -33.31 15.86
C VAL A 119 13.01 -34.75 16.19
N SER A 120 14.30 -35.05 16.45
CA SER A 120 14.71 -36.37 16.89
C SER A 120 14.01 -36.70 18.23
N SER A 121 13.46 -37.89 18.31
CA SER A 121 12.86 -38.41 19.53
C SER A 121 13.87 -38.57 20.67
N GLY A 122 15.17 -38.60 20.35
CA GLY A 122 16.25 -38.91 21.30
C GLY A 122 16.27 -40.39 21.76
N ASP A 123 15.31 -41.19 21.32
CA ASP A 123 15.21 -42.62 21.58
C ASP A 123 15.31 -43.36 20.26
N PRO A 124 16.32 -44.26 20.09
CA PRO A 124 16.51 -45.05 18.84
C PRO A 124 15.32 -45.93 18.45
N ASN A 125 14.45 -46.24 19.41
CA ASN A 125 13.28 -47.09 19.18
C ASN A 125 12.00 -46.28 18.81
N LEU A 126 12.05 -44.94 18.85
CA LEU A 126 10.95 -44.10 18.48
C LEU A 126 11.25 -43.34 17.18
N PRO A 127 10.31 -43.28 16.25
CA PRO A 127 10.51 -42.51 15.02
C PRO A 127 10.63 -41.02 15.32
N ASP A 128 11.46 -40.35 14.55
CA ASP A 128 11.51 -38.91 14.53
C ASP A 128 10.15 -38.32 14.11
N ARG A 129 9.80 -37.18 14.65
CA ARG A 129 8.51 -36.53 14.41
C ARG A 129 8.71 -35.17 13.75
N ALA A 130 7.72 -34.78 12.94
CA ALA A 130 7.69 -33.42 12.44
C ALA A 130 7.58 -32.43 13.62
N GLY A 131 8.53 -31.52 13.71
CA GLY A 131 8.52 -30.47 14.73
C GLY A 131 7.57 -29.31 14.35
N GLN A 132 7.41 -29.08 13.05
CA GLN A 132 6.49 -28.09 12.49
C GLN A 132 5.90 -28.63 11.19
N MET A 133 4.66 -28.24 10.95
CA MET A 133 3.97 -28.47 9.68
C MET A 133 3.75 -27.14 9.00
N ARG A 134 3.95 -27.10 7.69
CA ARG A 134 3.77 -25.90 6.86
C ARG A 134 2.58 -26.06 5.96
N LEU A 135 1.64 -25.14 6.06
CA LEU A 135 0.58 -24.95 5.10
C LEU A 135 1.00 -23.88 4.09
N THR A 136 1.06 -24.26 2.81
CA THR A 136 1.34 -23.34 1.70
C THR A 136 0.12 -23.24 0.79
N ILE A 137 -0.28 -22.00 0.46
CA ILE A 137 -1.34 -21.73 -0.52
C ILE A 137 -0.73 -20.94 -1.66
N THR A 138 -1.12 -21.29 -2.88
CA THR A 138 -0.68 -20.60 -4.10
C THR A 138 -1.89 -20.18 -4.91
N VAL A 139 -1.92 -18.90 -5.31
CA VAL A 139 -3.00 -18.29 -6.09
C VAL A 139 -2.44 -17.74 -7.39
N SER A 140 -3.05 -18.10 -8.51
CA SER A 140 -2.78 -17.52 -9.82
C SER A 140 -3.79 -16.40 -10.07
N VAL A 141 -3.31 -15.19 -10.35
CA VAL A 141 -4.12 -14.01 -10.56
C VAL A 141 -3.85 -13.44 -11.93
N GLU A 142 -4.90 -13.14 -12.65
CA GLU A 142 -4.87 -12.37 -13.88
C GLU A 142 -5.43 -10.97 -13.59
N TYR A 143 -4.61 -9.95 -13.87
CA TYR A 143 -4.94 -8.55 -13.70
C TYR A 143 -4.99 -7.87 -15.05
N ILE A 144 -6.09 -7.18 -15.33
CA ILE A 144 -6.33 -6.42 -16.56
C ILE A 144 -6.65 -4.98 -16.19
N ASN A 145 -5.88 -4.05 -16.76
CA ASN A 145 -6.15 -2.63 -16.69
C ASN A 145 -6.69 -2.16 -18.06
N MET A 146 -8.00 -1.83 -18.10
CA MET A 146 -8.67 -1.40 -19.34
C MET A 146 -8.22 -0.02 -19.82
N THR A 147 -7.53 0.75 -18.97
CA THR A 147 -7.01 2.09 -19.32
C THR A 147 -5.55 2.06 -19.75
N ASN A 148 -4.80 0.99 -19.41
CA ASN A 148 -3.41 0.81 -19.77
C ASN A 148 -3.08 -0.69 -19.93
N GLU A 149 -3.13 -1.17 -21.16
CA GLU A 149 -2.88 -2.60 -21.46
C GLU A 149 -1.46 -3.08 -21.13
N GLU A 150 -0.48 -2.16 -21.03
CA GLU A 150 0.90 -2.51 -20.69
C GLU A 150 1.03 -3.02 -19.23
N GLU A 151 0.06 -2.71 -18.38
CA GLU A 151 0.00 -3.16 -17.00
C GLU A 151 -0.65 -4.55 -16.86
N ASN A 152 -1.25 -5.08 -17.90
CA ASN A 152 -1.88 -6.39 -17.88
C ASN A 152 -0.85 -7.48 -17.56
N LYS A 153 -1.18 -8.32 -16.60
CA LYS A 153 -0.28 -9.42 -16.19
C LYS A 153 -1.05 -10.59 -15.62
N LYS A 154 -0.44 -11.75 -15.77
CA LYS A 154 -0.80 -12.97 -15.06
C LYS A 154 0.36 -13.37 -14.15
N GLN A 155 0.11 -13.45 -12.85
CA GLN A 155 1.14 -13.72 -11.85
C GLN A 155 0.64 -14.70 -10.81
N THR A 156 1.57 -15.49 -10.28
CA THR A 156 1.31 -16.45 -9.22
C THR A 156 1.91 -15.94 -7.93
N PHE A 157 1.11 -15.96 -6.86
CA PHE A 157 1.49 -15.56 -5.51
C PHE A 157 1.40 -16.78 -4.59
N ALA A 158 2.37 -16.95 -3.72
CA ALA A 158 2.39 -18.06 -2.77
C ALA A 158 2.83 -17.56 -1.40
N PHE A 159 2.13 -18.00 -0.37
CA PHE A 159 2.52 -17.72 1.00
C PHE A 159 2.27 -18.95 1.88
N PHE A 160 2.91 -18.97 3.06
CA PHE A 160 2.79 -20.11 3.96
C PHE A 160 2.69 -19.67 5.42
N LYS A 161 2.16 -20.56 6.24
CA LYS A 161 2.19 -20.49 7.69
C LYS A 161 2.58 -21.83 8.29
N ASP A 162 3.33 -21.77 9.37
CA ASP A 162 3.76 -22.96 10.10
C ASP A 162 2.95 -23.11 11.40
N TYR A 163 2.67 -24.35 11.78
CA TYR A 163 2.06 -24.67 13.06
C TYR A 163 2.72 -25.90 13.70
N ASP A 164 2.59 -26.04 15.01
CA ASP A 164 3.12 -27.19 15.76
C ASP A 164 2.04 -28.26 15.91
N PRO A 165 2.14 -29.39 15.18
CA PRO A 165 1.12 -30.46 15.21
C PRO A 165 1.06 -31.21 16.55
N ARG A 166 2.00 -30.93 17.49
CA ARG A 166 1.99 -31.50 18.83
C ARG A 166 1.08 -30.74 19.78
N THR A 167 0.80 -29.50 19.48
CA THR A 167 -0.01 -28.59 20.32
C THR A 167 -1.42 -28.40 19.80
N VAL A 168 -1.58 -28.39 18.46
CA VAL A 168 -2.87 -28.15 17.80
C VAL A 168 -3.02 -29.05 16.57
N THR A 169 -4.26 -29.43 16.24
CA THR A 169 -4.50 -30.13 14.96
C THR A 169 -4.71 -29.15 13.84
N LEU A 170 -4.51 -29.59 12.58
CA LEU A 170 -4.79 -28.74 11.43
C LEU A 170 -6.25 -28.24 11.46
N LEU A 171 -7.19 -29.11 11.78
CA LEU A 171 -8.62 -28.78 11.80
C LEU A 171 -8.93 -27.60 12.74
N ASP A 172 -8.22 -27.49 13.85
CA ASP A 172 -8.43 -26.43 14.84
C ASP A 172 -7.92 -25.06 14.37
N VAL A 173 -6.88 -25.04 13.53
CA VAL A 173 -6.17 -23.81 13.13
C VAL A 173 -6.31 -23.49 11.64
N GLU A 174 -6.83 -24.40 10.82
CA GLU A 174 -6.88 -24.29 9.36
C GLU A 174 -7.53 -22.99 8.90
N SER A 175 -8.69 -22.65 9.44
CA SER A 175 -9.39 -21.43 9.07
C SER A 175 -8.59 -20.17 9.35
N GLN A 176 -7.90 -20.11 10.48
CA GLN A 176 -7.04 -18.99 10.85
C GLN A 176 -5.83 -18.91 9.95
N LEU A 177 -5.13 -20.04 9.72
CA LEU A 177 -3.96 -20.10 8.86
C LEU A 177 -4.28 -19.66 7.43
N VAL A 178 -5.39 -20.12 6.89
CA VAL A 178 -5.87 -19.74 5.54
C VAL A 178 -6.11 -18.24 5.46
N GLU A 179 -6.77 -17.65 6.47
CA GLU A 179 -7.05 -16.22 6.51
C GLU A 179 -5.76 -15.38 6.56
N GLU A 180 -4.83 -15.73 7.44
CA GLU A 180 -3.52 -15.06 7.53
C GLU A 180 -2.69 -15.18 6.25
N ILE A 181 -2.76 -16.33 5.55
CA ILE A 181 -2.11 -16.53 4.25
C ILE A 181 -2.77 -15.67 3.18
N PHE A 182 -4.08 -15.61 3.14
CA PHE A 182 -4.84 -14.79 2.20
C PHE A 182 -4.56 -13.30 2.36
N GLU A 183 -4.52 -12.80 3.59
CA GLU A 183 -4.17 -11.41 3.87
C GLU A 183 -2.82 -11.04 3.26
N THR A 184 -1.81 -11.91 3.41
CA THR A 184 -0.48 -11.66 2.86
C THR A 184 -0.48 -11.73 1.33
N ILE A 185 -1.11 -12.75 0.74
CA ILE A 185 -1.22 -12.87 -0.73
C ILE A 185 -1.96 -11.65 -1.32
N ILE A 186 -3.04 -11.20 -0.70
CA ILE A 186 -3.80 -10.03 -1.15
C ILE A 186 -2.96 -8.76 -1.09
N GLN A 187 -2.14 -8.58 -0.04
CA GLN A 187 -1.20 -7.46 0.05
C GLN A 187 -0.15 -7.50 -1.07
N ASP A 188 0.35 -8.69 -1.40
CA ASP A 188 1.30 -8.89 -2.50
C ASP A 188 0.65 -8.59 -3.86
N ILE A 189 -0.59 -9.03 -4.09
CA ILE A 189 -1.37 -8.71 -5.28
C ILE A 189 -1.56 -7.18 -5.39
N PHE A 190 -1.98 -6.54 -4.31
CA PHE A 190 -2.17 -5.10 -4.26
C PHE A 190 -0.88 -4.34 -4.58
N THR A 191 0.22 -4.73 -3.96
CA THR A 191 1.54 -4.14 -4.21
C THR A 191 1.97 -4.31 -5.67
N ALA A 192 1.76 -5.50 -6.22
CA ALA A 192 2.14 -5.80 -7.59
C ALA A 192 1.28 -5.10 -8.65
N THR A 193 0.04 -4.71 -8.34
CA THR A 193 -0.91 -4.16 -9.31
C THR A 193 -1.08 -2.65 -9.21
N VAL A 194 -1.28 -2.12 -8.00
CA VAL A 194 -1.66 -0.71 -7.80
C VAL A 194 -0.69 0.09 -6.94
N ALA A 195 0.22 -0.55 -6.23
CA ALA A 195 1.23 0.11 -5.40
C ALA A 195 2.66 -0.04 -5.98
N ASN A 196 2.78 -0.29 -7.28
CA ASN A 196 4.07 -0.51 -7.93
C ASN A 196 4.86 0.81 -7.94
N TRP A 197 5.96 0.82 -7.20
CA TRP A 197 6.89 1.94 -7.01
C TRP A 197 7.94 1.97 -8.12
#